data_30d85a3d12ebf45a7976ca19aaf89df3
#
_entry.id   30d85a3d12ebf45a7976ca19aaf89df3
#
_cell.length_a   1.000
_cell.length_b   1.000
_cell.length_c   1.000
_cell.angle_alpha   90.00
_cell.angle_beta   90.00
_cell.angle_gamma   90.00
#
_symmetry.space_group_name_H-M   'P 1'
#
loop_
_entity.id
_entity.type
_entity.pdbx_description
1 polymer ?
#
loop_
_entity_poly.entity_id
_entity_poly.type
_entity_poly.pdbx_seq_one_letter_code
_entity_poly.pdbx_strand_id
1 'polypeptide(L)'
;MIASTHAPEFAPQTSEVLETSEVCLPRAGAMPTRSVGPWRRRGFTLLELLVAMTIFSVLLAGMGSALMLTRRAVPDGKKGTSAVVSAAGAMDRLAGDLSYATSIFTASPTELSFMVEDRNGDGSSEMIRYYWSGTLGGPLVRQVNGGAEATLLDGVQEFRLDYLKRSEPLPSSYGEGDEILLASYDRSTYLSSLKVDRKNFCGEYFRPSLPSQVTGWRVTRVRFNARIAGLPTEEIKVQLRPAVGVLPADSVLAEVSVLENTLTSGYQWKEVAFGSMTNLTPGAGLCLVIKGLVDPDACEVRTRPQWAYAPNCRYVYSTDSGDHWRSPDSQQLLFYVYGKVSTPNPIQSRYLLTGVQTTLRSGSDGPSRLQTSIRVVNQPEVSGP
;
A
#
# COMPACT_ATOMS: atom_id res chain seq x y z
N MET A 1 -39.76 0.64 9.50
CA MET A 1 -39.78 0.29 8.06
C MET A 1 -38.49 -0.41 7.76
N ILE A 2 -38.57 -1.73 7.59
CA ILE A 2 -37.45 -2.63 7.36
C ILE A 2 -37.48 -2.94 5.87
N ALA A 3 -36.45 -2.53 5.15
CA ALA A 3 -36.25 -2.88 3.73
C ALA A 3 -35.27 -4.06 3.64
N SER A 4 -35.81 -5.19 3.26
CA SER A 4 -35.10 -6.42 2.93
C SER A 4 -34.52 -6.30 1.51
N THR A 5 -33.20 -6.43 1.37
CA THR A 5 -32.53 -6.54 0.06
C THR A 5 -32.23 -8.02 -0.21
N HIS A 6 -32.89 -8.54 -1.24
CA HIS A 6 -32.65 -9.86 -1.82
C HIS A 6 -31.26 -9.94 -2.46
N ALA A 7 -30.47 -10.96 -2.13
CA ALA A 7 -29.29 -11.40 -2.86
C ALA A 7 -29.73 -12.33 -4.02
N PRO A 8 -29.10 -12.29 -5.21
CA PRO A 8 -29.35 -13.23 -6.28
C PRO A 8 -28.67 -14.58 -6.00
N GLU A 9 -29.47 -15.61 -6.06
CA GLU A 9 -29.13 -17.01 -6.00
C GLU A 9 -28.39 -17.45 -7.27
N PHE A 10 -27.11 -17.84 -7.11
CA PHE A 10 -26.35 -18.47 -8.21
C PHE A 10 -26.68 -19.96 -8.27
N ALA A 11 -27.34 -20.38 -9.33
CA ALA A 11 -27.53 -21.78 -9.66
C ALA A 11 -26.22 -22.42 -10.14
N PRO A 12 -25.92 -23.67 -9.74
CA PRO A 12 -24.73 -24.38 -10.22
C PRO A 12 -24.98 -24.88 -11.66
N GLN A 13 -24.07 -24.52 -12.56
CA GLN A 13 -24.02 -25.13 -13.89
C GLN A 13 -23.53 -26.56 -13.76
N THR A 14 -24.37 -27.49 -14.15
CA THR A 14 -24.08 -28.90 -14.32
C THR A 14 -23.07 -29.08 -15.46
N SER A 15 -21.95 -29.74 -15.15
CA SER A 15 -20.97 -30.22 -16.12
C SER A 15 -21.59 -31.30 -17.00
N GLU A 16 -21.66 -31.03 -18.31
CA GLU A 16 -21.96 -32.07 -19.32
C GLU A 16 -20.84 -33.10 -19.34
N VAL A 17 -21.24 -34.33 -19.05
CA VAL A 17 -20.43 -35.52 -19.20
C VAL A 17 -20.33 -35.83 -20.70
N LEU A 18 -19.10 -35.79 -21.24
CA LEU A 18 -18.79 -36.27 -22.57
C LEU A 18 -19.07 -37.80 -22.64
N GLU A 19 -20.08 -38.12 -23.40
CA GLU A 19 -20.36 -39.50 -23.83
C GLU A 19 -19.18 -40.09 -24.59
N THR A 20 -18.62 -41.16 -24.06
CA THR A 20 -17.66 -42.01 -24.76
C THR A 20 -18.40 -42.78 -25.82
N SER A 21 -18.08 -42.51 -27.08
CA SER A 21 -18.57 -43.29 -28.23
C SER A 21 -18.02 -44.72 -28.15
N GLU A 22 -18.92 -45.66 -27.89
CA GLU A 22 -18.67 -47.09 -28.05
C GLU A 22 -18.38 -47.39 -29.52
N VAL A 23 -17.14 -47.85 -29.76
CA VAL A 23 -16.77 -48.44 -31.06
C VAL A 23 -17.43 -49.80 -31.19
N CYS A 24 -18.49 -49.88 -32.00
CA CYS A 24 -19.11 -51.15 -32.38
C CYS A 24 -18.12 -51.95 -33.24
N LEU A 25 -17.60 -53.04 -32.68
CA LEU A 25 -16.92 -54.09 -33.45
C LEU A 25 -17.92 -54.84 -34.29
N PRO A 26 -17.73 -55.00 -35.62
CA PRO A 26 -18.61 -55.81 -36.45
C PRO A 26 -18.43 -57.28 -36.09
N ARG A 27 -19.57 -57.91 -35.86
CA ARG A 27 -19.76 -59.36 -35.61
C ARG A 27 -19.18 -60.18 -36.77
N ALA A 28 -18.25 -61.08 -36.49
CA ALA A 28 -17.64 -61.99 -37.45
C ALA A 28 -18.72 -62.83 -38.14
N GLY A 29 -18.99 -62.51 -39.38
CA GLY A 29 -19.78 -63.36 -40.28
C GLY A 29 -18.93 -64.54 -40.72
N ALA A 30 -19.50 -65.75 -40.57
CA ALA A 30 -18.87 -66.98 -41.02
C ALA A 30 -18.51 -66.92 -42.50
N MET A 31 -17.24 -67.02 -42.81
CA MET A 31 -16.76 -67.18 -44.18
C MET A 31 -17.00 -68.65 -44.67
N PRO A 32 -17.50 -68.81 -45.85
CA PRO A 32 -17.57 -70.20 -46.44
C PRO A 32 -16.17 -70.71 -46.72
N THR A 33 -15.89 -71.91 -46.30
CA THR A 33 -14.67 -72.63 -46.57
C THR A 33 -14.56 -72.91 -48.10
N ARG A 34 -13.72 -72.14 -48.78
CA ARG A 34 -13.32 -72.42 -50.18
C ARG A 34 -12.22 -73.47 -50.11
N SER A 35 -12.50 -74.68 -50.71
CA SER A 35 -11.52 -75.72 -50.89
C SER A 35 -10.36 -75.24 -51.75
N VAL A 36 -9.17 -75.17 -51.17
CA VAL A 36 -7.92 -74.84 -51.87
C VAL A 36 -7.44 -76.06 -52.62
N GLY A 37 -7.58 -76.06 -53.88
CA GLY A 37 -6.95 -77.06 -54.77
C GLY A 37 -5.45 -77.11 -54.64
N PRO A 38 -4.80 -78.21 -54.98
CA PRO A 38 -3.35 -78.37 -54.80
C PRO A 38 -2.56 -77.34 -55.62
N TRP A 39 -1.83 -76.50 -54.92
CA TRP A 39 -0.93 -75.54 -55.51
C TRP A 39 0.24 -76.23 -56.17
N ARG A 40 0.27 -76.28 -57.51
CA ARG A 40 1.47 -76.71 -58.28
C ARG A 40 2.62 -75.74 -57.90
N ARG A 41 3.63 -76.26 -57.20
CA ARG A 41 4.88 -75.59 -56.97
C ARG A 41 5.57 -75.36 -58.35
N ARG A 42 5.43 -74.21 -58.94
CA ARG A 42 6.28 -73.80 -60.03
C ARG A 42 7.64 -73.38 -59.45
N GLY A 43 8.71 -74.02 -59.87
CA GLY A 43 10.05 -73.62 -59.51
C GLY A 43 10.36 -72.26 -60.11
N PHE A 44 11.02 -71.40 -59.35
CA PHE A 44 11.47 -70.09 -59.82
C PHE A 44 12.47 -70.27 -60.93
N THR A 45 12.34 -69.52 -62.01
CA THR A 45 13.33 -69.47 -63.06
C THR A 45 14.53 -68.63 -62.59
N LEU A 46 15.73 -68.98 -63.08
CA LEU A 46 16.96 -68.23 -62.77
C LEU A 46 16.83 -66.74 -63.09
N LEU A 47 16.04 -66.40 -64.13
CA LEU A 47 15.74 -65.06 -64.57
C LEU A 47 14.90 -64.31 -63.54
N GLU A 48 13.86 -64.97 -62.97
CA GLU A 48 12.95 -64.40 -61.99
C GLU A 48 13.68 -64.06 -60.69
N LEU A 49 14.65 -64.89 -60.28
CA LEU A 49 15.48 -64.65 -59.10
C LEU A 49 16.43 -63.46 -59.34
N LEU A 50 17.00 -63.34 -60.53
CA LEU A 50 17.86 -62.23 -60.90
C LEU A 50 17.10 -60.88 -60.95
N VAL A 51 15.89 -60.87 -61.48
CA VAL A 51 15.03 -59.69 -61.48
C VAL A 51 14.60 -59.33 -60.03
N ALA A 52 14.26 -60.31 -59.20
CA ALA A 52 13.87 -60.06 -57.83
C ALA A 52 15.05 -59.46 -56.99
N MET A 53 16.28 -59.99 -57.24
CA MET A 53 17.48 -59.43 -56.54
C MET A 53 17.80 -58.00 -57.02
N THR A 54 17.61 -57.69 -58.29
CA THR A 54 17.83 -56.30 -58.78
C THR A 54 16.84 -55.32 -58.22
N ILE A 55 15.54 -55.70 -58.19
CA ILE A 55 14.47 -54.86 -57.56
C ILE A 55 14.76 -54.68 -56.07
N PHE A 56 15.11 -55.72 -55.38
CA PHE A 56 15.44 -55.69 -53.95
C PHE A 56 16.66 -54.82 -53.66
N SER A 57 17.70 -54.85 -54.49
CA SER A 57 18.85 -54.00 -54.36
C SER A 57 18.53 -52.52 -54.54
N VAL A 58 17.70 -52.19 -55.54
CA VAL A 58 17.20 -50.82 -55.79
C VAL A 58 16.36 -50.31 -54.60
N LEU A 59 15.50 -51.15 -54.08
CA LEU A 59 14.67 -50.81 -52.89
C LEU A 59 15.53 -50.58 -51.66
N LEU A 60 16.52 -51.42 -51.40
CA LEU A 60 17.47 -51.26 -50.30
C LEU A 60 18.31 -49.96 -50.46
N ALA A 61 18.76 -49.65 -51.66
CA ALA A 61 19.46 -48.41 -51.93
C ALA A 61 18.53 -47.18 -51.73
N GLY A 62 17.26 -47.27 -52.14
CA GLY A 62 16.25 -46.26 -51.88
C GLY A 62 15.95 -46.06 -50.38
N MET A 63 15.76 -47.14 -49.62
CA MET A 63 15.57 -47.07 -48.17
C MET A 63 16.81 -46.52 -47.46
N GLY A 64 18.03 -46.91 -47.90
CA GLY A 64 19.28 -46.40 -47.33
C GLY A 64 19.42 -44.86 -47.52
N SER A 65 19.07 -44.38 -48.72
CA SER A 65 19.06 -42.92 -48.98
C SER A 65 18.00 -42.16 -48.19
N ALA A 66 16.81 -42.76 -48.03
CA ALA A 66 15.72 -42.16 -47.21
C ALA A 66 16.11 -42.11 -45.71
N LEU A 67 16.74 -43.16 -45.18
CA LEU A 67 17.27 -43.18 -43.82
C LEU A 67 18.42 -42.17 -43.63
N MET A 68 19.29 -41.95 -44.61
CA MET A 68 20.32 -40.91 -44.56
C MET A 68 19.76 -39.50 -44.59
N LEU A 69 18.72 -39.27 -45.42
CA LEU A 69 17.99 -38.00 -45.44
C LEU A 69 17.27 -37.72 -44.13
N THR A 70 16.58 -38.75 -43.56
CA THR A 70 15.91 -38.63 -42.26
C THR A 70 16.92 -38.35 -41.14
N ARG A 71 18.07 -38.98 -41.14
CA ARG A 71 19.17 -38.74 -40.19
C ARG A 71 19.73 -37.32 -40.31
N ARG A 72 19.78 -36.74 -41.54
CA ARG A 72 20.21 -35.37 -41.78
C ARG A 72 19.12 -34.35 -41.48
N ALA A 73 17.86 -34.74 -41.54
CA ALA A 73 16.69 -33.90 -41.19
C ALA A 73 16.38 -33.86 -39.70
N VAL A 74 16.85 -34.86 -38.92
CA VAL A 74 16.81 -34.79 -37.45
C VAL A 74 17.89 -33.82 -37.00
N PRO A 75 17.55 -32.65 -36.46
CA PRO A 75 18.54 -31.72 -35.96
C PRO A 75 19.38 -32.39 -34.88
N ASP A 76 20.71 -32.42 -35.04
CA ASP A 76 21.59 -32.79 -33.93
C ASP A 76 21.20 -31.94 -32.73
N GLY A 77 21.02 -32.54 -31.54
CA GLY A 77 20.63 -31.85 -30.29
C GLY A 77 21.58 -30.69 -29.88
N LYS A 78 22.60 -30.38 -30.71
CA LYS A 78 23.48 -29.23 -30.60
C LYS A 78 23.15 -28.09 -31.55
N LYS A 79 22.12 -28.24 -32.43
CA LYS A 79 21.75 -27.18 -33.39
C LYS A 79 20.53 -26.40 -32.90
N GLY A 80 20.41 -25.16 -33.36
CA GLY A 80 19.51 -24.10 -32.90
C GLY A 80 18.09 -24.47 -32.42
N THR A 81 17.48 -25.53 -32.96
CA THR A 81 16.14 -25.98 -32.57
C THR A 81 16.11 -26.54 -31.15
N SER A 82 17.15 -27.26 -30.73
CA SER A 82 17.25 -27.78 -29.36
C SER A 82 17.46 -26.64 -28.36
N ALA A 83 18.25 -25.65 -28.72
CA ALA A 83 18.47 -24.45 -27.88
C ALA A 83 17.18 -23.66 -27.66
N VAL A 84 16.36 -23.51 -28.73
CA VAL A 84 15.04 -22.83 -28.64
C VAL A 84 14.08 -23.59 -27.70
N VAL A 85 13.99 -24.90 -27.83
CA VAL A 85 13.11 -25.73 -26.99
C VAL A 85 13.56 -25.67 -25.52
N SER A 86 14.88 -25.77 -25.27
CA SER A 86 15.43 -25.65 -23.91
C SER A 86 15.20 -24.25 -23.31
N ALA A 87 15.37 -23.20 -24.11
CA ALA A 87 15.12 -21.84 -23.70
C ALA A 87 13.63 -21.60 -23.40
N ALA A 88 12.72 -22.14 -24.21
CA ALA A 88 11.28 -22.09 -23.94
C ALA A 88 10.93 -22.79 -22.63
N GLY A 89 11.48 -23.98 -22.38
CA GLY A 89 11.27 -24.68 -21.11
C GLY A 89 11.80 -23.91 -19.89
N ALA A 90 12.95 -23.23 -20.01
CA ALA A 90 13.47 -22.37 -18.96
C ALA A 90 12.54 -21.16 -18.69
N MET A 91 12.00 -20.55 -19.75
CA MET A 91 11.06 -19.43 -19.66
C MET A 91 9.72 -19.86 -19.03
N ASP A 92 9.18 -21.00 -19.43
CA ASP A 92 7.96 -21.56 -18.84
C ASP A 92 8.12 -21.86 -17.34
N ARG A 93 9.29 -22.37 -16.96
CA ARG A 93 9.61 -22.60 -15.55
C ARG A 93 9.67 -21.31 -14.77
N LEU A 94 10.36 -20.30 -15.29
CA LEU A 94 10.41 -18.96 -14.69
C LEU A 94 9.01 -18.35 -14.58
N ALA A 95 8.20 -18.45 -15.63
CA ALA A 95 6.84 -17.94 -15.64
C ALA A 95 5.96 -18.63 -14.59
N GLY A 96 6.04 -19.96 -14.50
CA GLY A 96 5.30 -20.74 -13.53
C GLY A 96 5.68 -20.41 -12.08
N ASP A 97 6.98 -20.20 -11.81
CA ASP A 97 7.44 -19.84 -10.47
C ASP A 97 7.05 -18.40 -10.11
N LEU A 98 7.29 -17.45 -11.00
CA LEU A 98 7.12 -16.02 -10.75
C LEU A 98 5.64 -15.59 -10.68
N SER A 99 4.75 -16.27 -11.40
CA SER A 99 3.31 -15.91 -11.40
C SER A 99 2.69 -15.89 -10.01
N TYR A 100 3.18 -16.70 -9.11
CA TYR A 100 2.69 -16.83 -7.72
C TYR A 100 3.63 -16.21 -6.68
N ALA A 101 4.57 -15.34 -7.11
CA ALA A 101 5.45 -14.65 -6.18
C ALA A 101 4.65 -13.82 -5.17
N THR A 102 4.97 -13.99 -3.88
CA THR A 102 4.35 -13.26 -2.75
C THR A 102 5.22 -12.09 -2.29
N SER A 103 6.55 -12.19 -2.47
CA SER A 103 7.51 -11.14 -2.11
C SER A 103 8.68 -11.15 -3.09
N ILE A 104 9.26 -9.98 -3.37
CA ILE A 104 10.46 -9.83 -4.18
C ILE A 104 11.59 -9.32 -3.30
N PHE A 105 12.74 -9.99 -3.33
CA PHE A 105 13.93 -9.59 -2.58
C PHE A 105 14.99 -8.92 -3.47
N THR A 106 15.21 -9.49 -4.65
CA THR A 106 16.11 -8.92 -5.65
C THR A 106 15.39 -8.77 -6.96
N ALA A 107 15.49 -7.60 -7.57
CA ALA A 107 14.94 -7.29 -8.88
C ALA A 107 15.99 -6.52 -9.70
N SER A 108 16.91 -7.24 -10.33
CA SER A 108 17.93 -6.70 -11.23
C SER A 108 17.72 -7.19 -12.66
N PRO A 109 18.35 -6.59 -13.66
CA PRO A 109 18.17 -7.04 -15.05
C PRO A 109 18.60 -8.50 -15.30
N THR A 110 19.50 -9.06 -14.49
CA THR A 110 20.05 -10.41 -14.68
C THR A 110 19.84 -11.34 -13.49
N GLU A 111 19.18 -10.84 -12.44
CA GLU A 111 18.90 -11.61 -11.23
C GLU A 111 17.54 -11.25 -10.68
N LEU A 112 16.79 -12.27 -10.29
CA LEU A 112 15.49 -12.15 -9.63
C LEU A 112 15.42 -13.14 -8.49
N SER A 113 15.16 -12.68 -7.27
CA SER A 113 14.86 -13.55 -6.14
C SER A 113 13.52 -13.16 -5.51
N PHE A 114 12.72 -14.16 -5.23
CA PHE A 114 11.36 -13.99 -4.74
C PHE A 114 10.90 -15.16 -3.88
N MET A 115 9.89 -14.92 -3.07
CA MET A 115 9.22 -15.96 -2.27
C MET A 115 7.96 -16.43 -2.99
N VAL A 116 7.69 -17.71 -2.90
CA VAL A 116 6.41 -18.33 -3.28
C VAL A 116 5.83 -19.06 -2.08
N GLU A 117 4.53 -19.29 -2.10
CA GLU A 117 3.89 -20.14 -1.10
C GLU A 117 4.43 -21.57 -1.15
N ASP A 118 4.25 -22.30 -0.03
CA ASP A 118 4.67 -23.71 0.10
C ASP A 118 4.25 -24.56 -1.11
N ARG A 119 5.23 -25.05 -1.84
CA ARG A 119 5.04 -25.93 -3.00
C ARG A 119 5.46 -27.37 -2.76
N ASN A 120 6.26 -27.60 -1.73
CA ASN A 120 6.77 -28.93 -1.39
C ASN A 120 5.94 -29.61 -0.31
N GLY A 121 5.04 -28.88 0.37
CA GLY A 121 4.14 -29.39 1.39
C GLY A 121 4.77 -29.48 2.77
N ASP A 122 5.87 -28.78 3.03
CA ASP A 122 6.55 -28.76 4.34
C ASP A 122 6.02 -27.68 5.30
N GLY A 123 5.07 -26.86 4.84
CA GLY A 123 4.45 -25.77 5.60
C GLY A 123 5.24 -24.46 5.56
N SER A 124 6.32 -24.39 4.79
CA SER A 124 7.17 -23.20 4.67
C SER A 124 7.14 -22.63 3.25
N SER A 125 7.24 -21.33 3.14
CA SER A 125 7.37 -20.67 1.83
C SER A 125 8.78 -20.87 1.27
N GLU A 126 8.91 -21.03 -0.04
CA GLU A 126 10.19 -21.22 -0.70
C GLU A 126 10.72 -19.91 -1.29
N MET A 127 12.01 -19.66 -1.08
CA MET A 127 12.74 -18.63 -1.77
C MET A 127 13.34 -19.19 -3.07
N ILE A 128 12.97 -18.59 -4.20
CA ILE A 128 13.47 -18.98 -5.51
C ILE A 128 14.34 -17.84 -6.07
N ARG A 129 15.51 -18.19 -6.58
CA ARG A 129 16.45 -17.28 -7.22
C ARG A 129 16.73 -17.73 -8.63
N TYR A 130 16.63 -16.82 -9.58
CA TYR A 130 17.09 -16.96 -10.97
C TYR A 130 18.25 -15.99 -11.19
N TYR A 131 19.33 -16.50 -11.74
CA TYR A 131 20.55 -15.74 -11.87
C TYR A 131 21.31 -16.08 -13.16
N TRP A 132 21.80 -15.07 -13.85
CA TRP A 132 22.74 -15.17 -14.93
C TRP A 132 23.91 -14.21 -14.69
N SER A 133 25.14 -14.68 -14.81
CA SER A 133 26.36 -13.90 -14.51
C SER A 133 26.60 -12.72 -15.46
N GLY A 134 25.86 -12.61 -16.56
CA GLY A 134 26.12 -11.65 -17.63
C GLY A 134 27.26 -12.12 -18.59
N THR A 135 27.90 -13.25 -18.32
CA THR A 135 28.95 -13.80 -19.18
C THR A 135 28.32 -14.51 -20.37
N LEU A 136 28.69 -14.11 -21.58
CA LEU A 136 28.21 -14.75 -22.81
C LEU A 136 28.59 -16.25 -22.83
N GLY A 137 27.59 -17.07 -23.09
CA GLY A 137 27.71 -18.53 -23.05
C GLY A 137 27.66 -19.16 -21.66
N GLY A 138 27.54 -18.34 -20.61
CA GLY A 138 27.33 -18.82 -19.24
C GLY A 138 25.95 -19.41 -19.03
N PRO A 139 25.72 -20.17 -17.91
CA PRO A 139 24.44 -20.79 -17.62
C PRO A 139 23.44 -19.80 -17.00
N LEU A 140 22.16 -19.99 -17.28
CA LEU A 140 21.06 -19.50 -16.46
C LEU A 140 20.79 -20.52 -15.35
N VAL A 141 20.87 -20.06 -14.12
CA VAL A 141 20.81 -20.89 -12.91
C VAL A 141 19.53 -20.62 -12.14
N ARG A 142 18.95 -21.65 -11.56
CA ARG A 142 17.87 -21.58 -10.58
C ARG A 142 18.31 -22.18 -9.26
N GLN A 143 18.01 -21.50 -8.17
CA GLN A 143 18.32 -21.93 -6.81
C GLN A 143 17.04 -21.88 -5.97
N VAL A 144 16.84 -22.83 -5.09
CA VAL A 144 15.69 -22.89 -4.16
C VAL A 144 16.23 -22.95 -2.74
N ASN A 145 15.73 -22.11 -1.86
CA ASN A 145 16.04 -22.02 -0.43
C ASN A 145 17.55 -21.98 -0.12
N GLY A 146 18.34 -21.34 -1.01
CA GLY A 146 19.79 -21.28 -0.83
C GLY A 146 20.52 -22.63 -1.01
N GLY A 147 19.81 -23.67 -1.47
CA GLY A 147 20.38 -24.99 -1.75
C GLY A 147 21.29 -25.02 -2.99
N ALA A 148 21.50 -26.20 -3.55
CA ALA A 148 22.34 -26.38 -4.73
C ALA A 148 21.77 -25.62 -5.95
N GLU A 149 22.65 -25.02 -6.71
CA GLU A 149 22.32 -24.35 -7.98
C GLU A 149 22.03 -25.39 -9.07
N ALA A 150 20.87 -25.24 -9.70
CA ALA A 150 20.46 -26.07 -10.84
C ALA A 150 20.60 -25.25 -12.14
N THR A 151 21.41 -25.72 -13.06
CA THR A 151 21.49 -25.13 -14.40
C THR A 151 20.18 -25.41 -15.16
N LEU A 152 19.48 -24.34 -15.55
CA LEU A 152 18.27 -24.41 -16.36
C LEU A 152 18.58 -24.41 -17.86
N LEU A 153 19.56 -23.62 -18.24
CA LEU A 153 19.96 -23.43 -19.63
C LEU A 153 21.44 -23.07 -19.72
N ASP A 154 22.16 -23.77 -20.57
CA ASP A 154 23.55 -23.45 -20.92
C ASP A 154 23.62 -22.57 -22.17
N GLY A 155 24.76 -21.94 -22.37
CA GLY A 155 25.05 -21.18 -23.58
C GLY A 155 24.23 -19.91 -23.72
N VAL A 156 23.85 -19.27 -22.61
CA VAL A 156 23.04 -18.04 -22.61
C VAL A 156 23.84 -16.87 -23.16
N GLN A 157 23.32 -16.23 -24.19
CA GLN A 157 23.92 -15.04 -24.83
C GLN A 157 23.28 -13.73 -24.34
N GLU A 158 22.03 -13.79 -23.93
CA GLU A 158 21.26 -12.66 -23.36
C GLU A 158 20.22 -13.19 -22.41
N PHE A 159 20.17 -12.63 -21.21
CA PHE A 159 19.06 -12.79 -20.28
C PHE A 159 18.78 -11.44 -19.66
N ARG A 160 17.55 -10.97 -19.83
CA ARG A 160 17.15 -9.66 -19.32
C ARG A 160 15.74 -9.70 -18.76
N LEU A 161 15.58 -9.03 -17.62
CA LEU A 161 14.34 -8.86 -16.91
C LEU A 161 14.00 -7.37 -16.86
N ASP A 162 12.84 -7.00 -17.38
CA ASP A 162 12.30 -5.66 -17.32
C ASP A 162 11.00 -5.69 -16.47
N TYR A 163 10.98 -4.94 -15.37
CA TYR A 163 9.93 -5.01 -14.35
C TYR A 163 8.83 -3.99 -14.62
N LEU A 164 7.59 -4.46 -14.77
CA LEU A 164 6.41 -3.63 -14.93
C LEU A 164 5.84 -3.32 -13.55
N LYS A 165 5.97 -2.06 -13.13
CA LYS A 165 5.56 -1.58 -11.82
C LYS A 165 4.33 -0.70 -11.93
N ARG A 166 3.41 -0.80 -10.96
CA ARG A 166 2.30 0.13 -10.77
C ARG A 166 2.51 0.89 -9.48
N SER A 167 2.49 2.23 -9.55
CA SER A 167 2.46 3.07 -8.36
C SER A 167 1.07 3.08 -7.76
N GLU A 168 0.98 2.91 -6.45
CA GLU A 168 -0.25 2.96 -5.69
C GLU A 168 -0.05 3.90 -4.50
N PRO A 169 -0.85 4.97 -4.37
CA PRO A 169 -0.70 5.89 -3.25
C PRO A 169 -1.05 5.18 -1.95
N LEU A 170 -0.21 5.36 -0.94
CA LEU A 170 -0.53 4.94 0.41
C LEU A 170 -1.63 5.84 1.00
N PRO A 171 -2.46 5.34 1.93
CA PRO A 171 -3.42 6.16 2.65
C PRO A 171 -2.75 7.41 3.21
N SER A 172 -3.40 8.56 3.05
CA SER A 172 -2.89 9.83 3.59
C SER A 172 -2.74 9.69 5.10
N SER A 173 -1.54 9.87 5.60
CA SER A 173 -1.27 10.01 7.02
C SER A 173 -1.16 11.50 7.37
N TYR A 174 -1.47 11.83 8.63
CA TYR A 174 -1.39 13.20 9.12
C TYR A 174 -0.28 13.28 10.15
N GLY A 175 0.58 14.27 9.98
CA GLY A 175 1.62 14.59 10.95
C GLY A 175 1.21 15.78 11.80
N GLU A 176 1.57 15.76 13.09
CA GLU A 176 1.44 16.90 13.97
C GLU A 176 2.76 17.67 13.97
N GLY A 177 2.68 18.98 13.68
CA GLY A 177 3.84 19.87 13.67
C GLY A 177 4.30 20.31 15.05
N ASP A 178 5.34 21.11 15.08
CA ASP A 178 5.81 21.75 16.30
C ASP A 178 4.76 22.70 16.90
N GLU A 179 4.92 23.04 18.18
CA GLU A 179 4.05 24.00 18.84
C GLU A 179 4.25 25.40 18.26
N ILE A 180 3.14 26.04 17.91
CA ILE A 180 3.12 27.41 17.36
C ILE A 180 2.21 28.31 18.17
N LEU A 181 2.37 29.63 18.01
CA LEU A 181 1.44 30.62 18.53
C LEU A 181 0.18 30.64 17.66
N LEU A 182 -0.97 30.30 18.24
CA LEU A 182 -2.27 30.26 17.56
C LEU A 182 -3.01 31.61 17.61
N ALA A 183 -2.95 32.27 18.76
CA ALA A 183 -3.59 33.57 19.00
C ALA A 183 -2.91 34.30 20.15
N SER A 184 -2.92 35.61 20.13
CA SER A 184 -2.43 36.43 21.25
C SER A 184 -2.96 37.85 21.21
N TYR A 185 -3.01 38.45 22.40
CA TYR A 185 -3.18 39.86 22.58
C TYR A 185 -2.37 40.31 23.83
N ASP A 186 -1.35 41.17 23.66
CA ASP A 186 -0.40 41.50 24.73
C ASP A 186 0.02 42.98 24.81
N ARG A 187 -0.74 43.87 24.22
CA ARG A 187 -0.41 45.27 24.24
C ARG A 187 -0.38 45.87 25.65
N SER A 188 0.71 46.43 26.04
CA SER A 188 1.02 46.88 27.43
C SER A 188 0.57 48.29 27.78
N THR A 189 -0.08 49.02 26.87
CA THR A 189 -0.55 50.39 27.12
C THR A 189 -2.02 50.41 27.49
N TYR A 190 -2.40 51.35 28.37
CA TYR A 190 -3.79 51.55 28.82
C TYR A 190 -4.42 50.27 29.45
N LEU A 191 -3.70 49.68 30.42
CA LEU A 191 -4.14 48.46 31.06
C LEU A 191 -5.27 48.72 32.05
N SER A 192 -6.23 47.84 32.07
CA SER A 192 -7.27 47.73 33.05
C SER A 192 -7.21 46.35 33.70
N SER A 193 -8.04 46.09 34.68
CA SER A 193 -8.17 44.77 35.29
C SER A 193 -9.62 44.42 35.60
N LEU A 194 -9.88 43.14 35.68
CA LEU A 194 -11.18 42.60 36.07
C LEU A 194 -11.00 41.57 37.14
N LYS A 195 -11.91 41.61 38.12
CA LYS A 195 -11.99 40.59 39.17
C LYS A 195 -12.76 39.40 38.66
N VAL A 196 -12.24 38.24 38.94
CA VAL A 196 -12.85 36.95 38.65
C VAL A 196 -13.26 36.32 39.96
N ASP A 197 -14.49 35.98 40.05
CA ASP A 197 -15.07 35.35 41.22
C ASP A 197 -16.13 34.29 40.80
N ARG A 198 -16.94 33.83 41.75
CA ARG A 198 -17.98 32.81 41.50
C ARG A 198 -19.06 33.27 40.52
N LYS A 199 -19.33 34.56 40.40
CA LYS A 199 -20.36 35.12 39.53
C LYS A 199 -19.79 35.75 38.27
N ASN A 200 -18.63 36.37 38.41
CA ASN A 200 -17.99 37.12 37.36
C ASN A 200 -16.92 36.27 36.67
N PHE A 201 -17.24 35.76 35.48
CA PHE A 201 -16.32 35.04 34.64
C PHE A 201 -15.86 35.95 33.51
N CYS A 202 -14.59 35.72 33.07
CA CYS A 202 -14.06 36.41 31.90
C CYS A 202 -13.33 35.46 30.96
N GLY A 203 -13.14 35.88 29.76
CA GLY A 203 -12.45 35.07 28.78
C GLY A 203 -12.19 35.81 27.47
N GLU A 204 -11.73 35.06 26.52
CA GLU A 204 -11.44 35.56 25.18
C GLU A 204 -11.84 34.53 24.14
N TYR A 205 -12.68 34.92 23.21
CA TYR A 205 -12.90 34.20 21.96
C TYR A 205 -11.68 34.39 21.07
N PHE A 206 -11.23 33.34 20.43
CA PHE A 206 -10.19 33.37 19.41
C PHE A 206 -10.46 32.35 18.32
N ARG A 207 -10.01 32.68 17.11
CA ARG A 207 -10.03 31.79 15.96
C ARG A 207 -8.68 31.91 15.25
N PRO A 208 -7.84 30.86 15.29
CA PRO A 208 -6.53 30.91 14.65
C PRO A 208 -6.63 31.14 13.15
N SER A 209 -5.72 31.95 12.60
CA SER A 209 -5.53 32.09 11.16
C SER A 209 -4.54 31.04 10.70
N LEU A 210 -5.02 29.93 10.18
CA LEU A 210 -4.21 28.77 9.83
C LEU A 210 -3.98 28.71 8.32
N PRO A 211 -2.81 28.19 7.86
CA PRO A 211 -2.56 27.92 6.44
C PRO A 211 -3.56 26.91 5.87
N SER A 212 -3.83 27.00 4.57
CA SER A 212 -4.85 26.19 3.90
C SER A 212 -4.59 24.69 3.92
N GLN A 213 -3.34 24.25 4.06
CA GLN A 213 -2.96 22.83 4.16
C GLN A 213 -3.23 22.23 5.53
N VAL A 214 -3.57 23.03 6.55
CA VAL A 214 -3.88 22.50 7.88
C VAL A 214 -5.22 21.78 7.84
N THR A 215 -5.25 20.56 8.34
CA THR A 215 -6.45 19.70 8.40
C THR A 215 -7.06 19.63 9.80
N GLY A 216 -6.29 19.98 10.82
CA GLY A 216 -6.72 20.03 12.20
C GLY A 216 -5.76 20.84 13.06
N TRP A 217 -6.22 21.22 14.24
CA TRP A 217 -5.40 21.92 15.23
C TRP A 217 -5.89 21.65 16.64
N ARG A 218 -5.02 21.84 17.63
CA ARG A 218 -5.37 21.74 19.05
C ARG A 218 -4.58 22.72 19.89
N VAL A 219 -5.14 23.11 21.02
CA VAL A 219 -4.44 23.92 22.02
C VAL A 219 -3.57 23.01 22.89
N THR A 220 -2.37 23.43 23.19
CA THR A 220 -1.45 22.75 24.12
C THR A 220 -1.31 23.49 25.42
N ARG A 221 -1.26 24.82 25.37
CA ARG A 221 -1.18 25.69 26.56
C ARG A 221 -1.69 27.09 26.25
N VAL A 222 -2.07 27.75 27.32
CA VAL A 222 -2.44 29.18 27.31
C VAL A 222 -1.64 29.95 28.32
N ARG A 223 -1.49 31.22 28.10
CA ARG A 223 -0.93 32.16 29.07
C ARG A 223 -1.88 33.33 29.19
N PHE A 224 -2.16 33.76 30.40
CA PHE A 224 -2.93 34.99 30.69
C PHE A 224 -2.24 35.79 31.77
N ASN A 225 -2.45 37.08 31.78
CA ASN A 225 -1.80 37.97 32.76
C ASN A 225 -2.74 38.18 33.96
N ALA A 226 -2.33 37.68 35.14
CA ALA A 226 -3.15 37.66 36.34
C ALA A 226 -2.35 37.92 37.61
N ARG A 227 -3.05 38.28 38.68
CA ARG A 227 -2.57 38.32 40.04
C ARG A 227 -3.56 37.72 41.03
N ILE A 228 -3.10 37.41 42.21
CA ILE A 228 -3.99 37.01 43.30
C ILE A 228 -4.86 38.19 43.75
N ALA A 229 -6.10 37.93 44.07
CA ALA A 229 -7.04 38.94 44.61
C ALA A 229 -7.79 38.50 45.84
N GLY A 230 -7.81 37.21 46.15
CA GLY A 230 -8.52 36.59 47.28
C GLY A 230 -7.62 35.89 48.28
N LEU A 231 -8.14 34.88 48.94
CA LEU A 231 -7.38 34.01 49.88
C LEU A 231 -6.58 32.97 49.09
N PRO A 232 -5.30 32.75 49.43
CA PRO A 232 -4.37 31.93 48.59
C PRO A 232 -4.67 30.43 48.61
N THR A 233 -5.74 29.97 49.19
CA THR A 233 -6.09 28.55 49.34
C THR A 233 -7.12 28.07 48.30
N GLU A 234 -7.57 28.92 47.43
CA GLU A 234 -8.68 28.68 46.51
C GLU A 234 -8.20 28.36 45.10
N GLU A 235 -9.16 27.92 44.27
CA GLU A 235 -8.89 27.53 42.89
C GLU A 235 -9.65 28.40 41.92
N ILE A 236 -8.99 28.72 40.79
CA ILE A 236 -9.64 29.16 39.58
C ILE A 236 -9.66 28.04 38.55
N LYS A 237 -10.67 28.01 37.72
CA LYS A 237 -10.77 27.07 36.59
C LYS A 237 -10.47 27.79 35.29
N VAL A 238 -9.56 27.24 34.52
CA VAL A 238 -9.23 27.70 33.19
C VAL A 238 -9.80 26.68 32.19
N GLN A 239 -10.75 27.12 31.39
CA GLN A 239 -11.49 26.25 30.48
C GLN A 239 -11.25 26.64 29.02
N LEU A 240 -11.28 25.65 28.15
CA LEU A 240 -11.45 25.84 26.71
C LEU A 240 -12.82 25.33 26.32
N ARG A 241 -13.63 26.21 25.72
CA ARG A 241 -14.99 25.89 25.28
C ARG A 241 -15.14 26.12 23.78
N PRO A 242 -15.94 25.33 23.06
CA PRO A 242 -16.31 25.67 21.71
C PRO A 242 -16.99 27.04 21.66
N ALA A 243 -16.85 27.74 20.55
CA ALA A 243 -17.57 28.99 20.38
C ALA A 243 -18.86 28.77 19.57
N VAL A 244 -19.94 29.37 20.03
CA VAL A 244 -21.19 29.55 19.27
C VAL A 244 -21.24 31.01 18.83
N GLY A 245 -20.96 31.28 17.58
CA GLY A 245 -20.63 32.63 17.13
C GLY A 245 -19.29 33.08 17.75
N VAL A 246 -19.36 34.03 18.69
CA VAL A 246 -18.19 34.51 19.46
C VAL A 246 -18.31 34.22 20.95
N LEU A 247 -19.39 33.60 21.41
CA LEU A 247 -19.67 33.31 22.80
C LEU A 247 -19.33 31.86 23.16
N PRO A 248 -18.93 31.59 24.42
CA PRO A 248 -18.66 30.22 24.87
C PRO A 248 -19.93 29.35 24.83
N ALA A 249 -19.79 28.13 24.32
CA ALA A 249 -20.81 27.08 24.48
C ALA A 249 -20.82 26.56 25.92
N ASP A 250 -21.91 25.87 26.31
CA ASP A 250 -22.01 25.22 27.63
C ASP A 250 -21.04 24.06 27.80
N SER A 251 -20.69 23.35 26.71
CA SER A 251 -19.77 22.26 26.73
C SER A 251 -18.31 22.72 26.96
N VAL A 252 -17.57 21.94 27.75
CA VAL A 252 -16.16 22.19 28.06
C VAL A 252 -15.33 21.15 27.33
N LEU A 253 -14.38 21.57 26.51
CA LEU A 253 -13.43 20.69 25.82
C LEU A 253 -12.26 20.28 26.71
N ALA A 254 -11.78 21.22 27.50
CA ALA A 254 -10.68 21.01 28.46
C ALA A 254 -10.81 21.97 29.63
N GLU A 255 -10.46 21.51 30.82
CA GLU A 255 -10.45 22.31 32.04
C GLU A 255 -9.20 22.00 32.86
N VAL A 256 -8.59 23.01 33.43
CA VAL A 256 -7.45 22.89 34.33
C VAL A 256 -7.72 23.75 35.56
N SER A 257 -7.50 23.18 36.75
CA SER A 257 -7.51 23.92 38.03
C SER A 257 -6.17 24.61 38.26
N VAL A 258 -6.23 25.83 38.66
CA VAL A 258 -5.07 26.65 39.04
C VAL A 258 -5.27 27.14 40.47
N LEU A 259 -4.38 26.73 41.36
CA LEU A 259 -4.39 27.21 42.77
C LEU A 259 -4.00 28.67 42.79
N GLU A 260 -4.73 29.51 43.53
CA GLU A 260 -4.47 30.93 43.67
C GLU A 260 -3.12 31.24 44.29
N ASN A 261 -2.60 30.40 45.20
CA ASN A 261 -1.29 30.54 45.79
C ASN A 261 -0.13 30.43 44.75
N THR A 262 -0.44 30.00 43.54
CA THR A 262 0.51 29.97 42.42
C THR A 262 0.51 31.28 41.60
N LEU A 263 -0.37 32.22 41.94
CA LEU A 263 -0.37 33.59 41.47
C LEU A 263 0.40 34.47 42.46
N THR A 264 1.01 35.57 42.02
CA THR A 264 1.69 36.53 42.85
C THR A 264 0.80 37.75 43.14
N SER A 265 1.19 38.57 44.11
CA SER A 265 0.52 39.83 44.41
C SER A 265 0.66 40.87 43.29
N GLY A 266 1.69 40.73 42.46
CA GLY A 266 1.87 41.50 41.25
C GLY A 266 1.34 40.76 39.99
N TYR A 267 0.95 41.48 38.99
CA TYR A 267 0.53 40.88 37.72
C TYR A 267 1.68 40.18 37.03
N GLN A 268 1.48 38.91 36.71
CA GLN A 268 2.42 38.12 35.94
C GLN A 268 1.71 37.19 34.93
N TRP A 269 2.48 36.72 33.97
CA TRP A 269 2.00 35.73 33.02
C TRP A 269 1.87 34.35 33.68
N LYS A 270 0.67 33.89 33.85
CA LYS A 270 0.37 32.53 34.31
C LYS A 270 0.22 31.61 33.11
N GLU A 271 0.97 30.54 33.09
CA GLU A 271 0.88 29.50 32.06
C GLU A 271 0.06 28.33 32.56
N VAL A 272 -0.79 27.79 31.69
CA VAL A 272 -1.65 26.65 31.96
C VAL A 272 -1.56 25.70 30.76
N ALA A 273 -1.07 24.50 30.99
CA ALA A 273 -1.01 23.46 29.97
C ALA A 273 -2.25 22.60 29.99
N PHE A 274 -2.77 22.28 28.82
CA PHE A 274 -3.86 21.33 28.66
C PHE A 274 -3.26 19.99 28.21
N GLY A 275 -3.76 18.90 28.79
CA GLY A 275 -3.38 17.53 28.43
C GLY A 275 -3.79 17.16 27.01
N SER A 276 -4.18 15.92 26.81
CA SER A 276 -4.67 15.47 25.50
C SER A 276 -5.99 16.16 25.15
N MET A 277 -5.96 16.97 24.11
CA MET A 277 -7.13 17.60 23.51
C MET A 277 -7.34 17.04 22.10
N THR A 278 -8.58 16.76 21.74
CA THR A 278 -8.93 16.33 20.39
C THR A 278 -8.66 17.42 19.35
N ASN A 279 -8.26 17.04 18.15
CA ASN A 279 -8.08 17.99 17.06
C ASN A 279 -9.39 18.65 16.67
N LEU A 280 -9.33 19.95 16.49
CA LEU A 280 -10.40 20.79 15.99
C LEU A 280 -10.29 20.98 14.48
N THR A 281 -11.41 21.20 13.82
CA THR A 281 -11.41 21.53 12.38
C THR A 281 -10.85 22.93 12.14
N PRO A 282 -10.17 23.17 11.02
CA PRO A 282 -9.75 24.50 10.62
C PRO A 282 -10.97 25.46 10.58
N GLY A 283 -10.77 26.66 11.10
CA GLY A 283 -11.86 27.65 11.17
C GLY A 283 -12.78 27.55 12.39
N ALA A 284 -12.67 26.52 13.21
CA ALA A 284 -13.35 26.46 14.50
C ALA A 284 -12.86 27.61 15.41
N GLY A 285 -13.78 28.27 16.10
CA GLY A 285 -13.50 29.23 17.15
C GLY A 285 -13.54 28.58 18.53
N LEU A 286 -12.71 29.05 19.44
CA LEU A 286 -12.71 28.68 20.84
C LEU A 286 -12.84 29.89 21.75
N CYS A 287 -13.32 29.65 22.96
CA CYS A 287 -13.28 30.60 24.07
C CYS A 287 -12.36 30.07 25.17
N LEU A 288 -11.31 30.81 25.49
CA LEU A 288 -10.61 30.70 26.77
C LEU A 288 -11.49 31.33 27.85
N VAL A 289 -11.86 30.58 28.87
CA VAL A 289 -12.70 31.06 29.98
C VAL A 289 -11.94 30.89 31.28
N ILE A 290 -11.94 31.94 32.09
CA ILE A 290 -11.37 31.95 33.45
C ILE A 290 -12.53 32.21 34.41
N LYS A 291 -12.76 31.30 35.34
CA LYS A 291 -13.80 31.39 36.36
C LYS A 291 -13.26 31.14 37.75
N GLY A 292 -13.75 31.91 38.70
CA GLY A 292 -13.56 31.66 40.13
C GLY A 292 -14.59 30.67 40.67
N LEU A 293 -14.28 30.05 41.78
CA LEU A 293 -15.17 29.13 42.51
C LEU A 293 -15.77 29.78 43.78
N VAL A 294 -15.26 30.91 44.20
CA VAL A 294 -15.54 31.59 45.47
C VAL A 294 -15.83 33.06 45.26
N ASP A 295 -16.44 33.64 46.29
CA ASP A 295 -16.69 35.08 46.48
C ASP A 295 -15.90 35.59 47.71
N PRO A 296 -15.38 36.85 47.73
CA PRO A 296 -15.67 37.87 46.73
C PRO A 296 -14.72 37.92 45.54
N ASP A 297 -13.50 37.48 45.58
CA ASP A 297 -12.50 37.67 44.51
C ASP A 297 -11.50 36.52 44.48
N ALA A 298 -11.51 35.69 43.48
CA ALA A 298 -10.56 34.61 43.31
C ALA A 298 -9.24 35.11 42.68
N CYS A 299 -9.29 35.90 41.64
CA CYS A 299 -8.12 36.52 41.02
C CYS A 299 -8.50 37.80 40.26
N GLU A 300 -7.48 38.58 39.89
CA GLU A 300 -7.61 39.65 38.92
C GLU A 300 -6.85 39.33 37.66
N VAL A 301 -7.48 39.52 36.50
CA VAL A 301 -6.88 39.36 35.19
C VAL A 301 -6.67 40.74 34.53
N ARG A 302 -5.58 40.86 33.81
CA ARG A 302 -5.30 42.08 33.00
C ARG A 302 -6.12 42.06 31.73
N THR A 303 -6.73 43.20 31.51
CA THR A 303 -7.45 43.51 30.28
C THR A 303 -6.97 44.86 29.72
N ARG A 304 -7.36 45.16 28.52
CA ARG A 304 -7.14 46.44 27.88
C ARG A 304 -8.44 46.92 27.25
N PRO A 305 -8.87 48.15 27.52
CA PRO A 305 -9.88 48.82 26.72
C PRO A 305 -9.39 48.91 25.29
N GLN A 306 -10.20 48.46 24.35
CA GLN A 306 -9.80 48.44 22.94
C GLN A 306 -10.49 49.51 22.14
N TRP A 307 -9.68 50.29 21.42
CA TRP A 307 -10.14 51.23 20.40
C TRP A 307 -9.91 50.67 18.98
N ALA A 308 -9.15 49.59 18.86
CA ALA A 308 -8.82 48.95 17.60
C ALA A 308 -9.28 47.49 17.61
N TYR A 309 -9.98 47.13 16.59
CA TYR A 309 -10.49 45.79 16.34
C TYR A 309 -9.35 44.77 16.17
N ALA A 310 -9.37 43.68 16.93
CA ALA A 310 -8.53 42.53 16.66
C ALA A 310 -9.38 41.48 15.89
N PRO A 311 -9.12 41.32 14.61
CA PRO A 311 -9.85 40.31 13.84
C PRO A 311 -9.61 38.94 14.46
N ASN A 312 -10.59 38.14 14.64
CA ASN A 312 -10.51 36.79 15.21
C ASN A 312 -10.30 36.69 16.74
N CYS A 313 -10.32 37.78 17.50
CA CYS A 313 -10.32 37.77 18.95
C CYS A 313 -11.45 38.65 19.50
N ARG A 314 -12.11 38.23 20.56
CA ARG A 314 -13.21 38.94 21.20
C ARG A 314 -13.21 38.68 22.70
N TYR A 315 -13.25 39.72 23.50
CA TYR A 315 -13.47 39.57 24.93
C TYR A 315 -14.88 39.01 25.19
N VAL A 316 -14.98 38.06 26.14
CA VAL A 316 -16.23 37.49 26.59
C VAL A 316 -16.29 37.52 28.10
N TYR A 317 -17.48 37.80 28.67
CA TYR A 317 -17.67 37.77 30.11
C TYR A 317 -19.10 37.37 30.49
N SER A 318 -19.24 36.87 31.72
CA SER A 318 -20.51 36.60 32.37
C SER A 318 -20.50 37.24 33.75
N THR A 319 -21.67 37.68 34.25
CA THR A 319 -21.87 38.24 35.59
C THR A 319 -22.84 37.41 36.40
N ASP A 320 -23.25 36.26 35.91
CA ASP A 320 -24.26 35.36 36.47
C ASP A 320 -23.81 33.89 36.45
N SER A 321 -22.56 33.65 36.79
CA SER A 321 -21.96 32.31 36.88
C SER A 321 -21.88 31.53 35.57
N GLY A 322 -21.97 32.22 34.43
CA GLY A 322 -21.88 31.63 33.10
C GLY A 322 -23.20 31.32 32.44
N ASP A 323 -24.34 31.72 33.07
CA ASP A 323 -25.69 31.49 32.47
C ASP A 323 -25.91 32.37 31.23
N HIS A 324 -25.41 33.60 31.26
CA HIS A 324 -25.44 34.51 30.09
C HIS A 324 -24.07 35.07 29.79
N TRP A 325 -23.66 34.95 28.55
CA TRP A 325 -22.41 35.50 28.05
C TRP A 325 -22.64 36.73 27.22
N ARG A 326 -21.70 37.69 27.35
CA ARG A 326 -21.68 38.93 26.59
C ARG A 326 -20.29 39.14 25.97
N SER A 327 -20.25 39.81 24.82
CA SER A 327 -18.98 40.13 24.12
C SER A 327 -18.99 41.59 23.71
N PRO A 328 -18.47 42.49 24.54
CA PRO A 328 -18.31 43.91 24.20
C PRO A 328 -17.10 44.12 23.29
N ASP A 329 -17.21 45.03 22.34
CA ASP A 329 -16.13 45.40 21.43
C ASP A 329 -15.06 46.30 22.07
N SER A 330 -15.24 46.68 23.33
CA SER A 330 -14.46 47.74 24.01
C SER A 330 -13.34 47.17 24.91
N GLN A 331 -13.11 45.88 24.93
CA GLN A 331 -12.17 45.26 25.84
C GLN A 331 -11.50 44.01 25.25
N GLN A 332 -10.28 43.67 25.70
CA GLN A 332 -9.55 42.48 25.34
C GLN A 332 -8.84 41.91 26.57
N LEU A 333 -8.77 40.61 26.71
CA LEU A 333 -7.92 39.93 27.69
C LEU A 333 -6.45 39.94 27.21
N LEU A 334 -5.49 40.09 28.11
CA LEU A 334 -4.09 39.87 27.77
C LEU A 334 -3.83 38.35 27.82
N PHE A 335 -3.54 37.76 26.67
CA PHE A 335 -3.41 36.30 26.55
C PHE A 335 -2.50 35.86 25.42
N TYR A 336 -2.02 34.63 25.51
CA TYR A 336 -1.40 33.86 24.44
C TYR A 336 -2.02 32.47 24.43
N VAL A 337 -2.23 31.93 23.24
CA VAL A 337 -2.65 30.53 23.02
C VAL A 337 -1.62 29.88 22.13
N TYR A 338 -1.07 28.78 22.59
CA TYR A 338 -0.15 27.94 21.84
C TYR A 338 -0.82 26.61 21.51
N GLY A 339 -0.40 26.03 20.43
CA GLY A 339 -0.95 24.74 20.00
C GLY A 339 -0.18 24.12 18.88
N LYS A 340 -0.69 22.99 18.44
CA LYS A 340 -0.12 22.24 17.33
C LYS A 340 -1.13 22.14 16.20
N VAL A 341 -0.62 22.04 15.00
CA VAL A 341 -1.42 21.89 13.78
C VAL A 341 -1.11 20.57 13.13
N SER A 342 -2.13 19.96 12.55
CA SER A 342 -2.01 18.71 11.78
C SER A 342 -2.03 19.05 10.29
N THR A 343 -1.08 18.52 9.55
CA THR A 343 -1.00 18.63 8.09
C THR A 343 -0.92 17.25 7.46
N PRO A 344 -1.40 17.09 6.21
CA PRO A 344 -1.17 15.84 5.49
C PRO A 344 0.32 15.61 5.32
N ASN A 345 0.77 14.40 5.60
CA ASN A 345 2.12 14.00 5.23
C ASN A 345 2.24 13.93 3.69
N PRO A 346 3.45 14.09 3.14
CA PRO A 346 3.67 13.88 1.72
C PRO A 346 3.09 12.55 1.28
N ILE A 347 2.42 12.54 0.13
CA ILE A 347 1.85 11.32 -0.45
C ILE A 347 3.01 10.36 -0.69
N GLN A 348 3.04 9.29 0.07
CA GLN A 348 3.94 8.18 -0.19
C GLN A 348 3.26 7.22 -1.14
N SER A 349 4.03 6.66 -2.07
CA SER A 349 3.55 5.64 -2.99
C SER A 349 4.35 4.36 -2.78
N ARG A 350 3.65 3.24 -2.77
CA ARG A 350 4.28 1.93 -2.93
C ARG A 350 4.25 1.52 -4.39
N TYR A 351 5.18 0.69 -4.77
CA TYR A 351 5.28 0.16 -6.11
C TYR A 351 4.98 -1.33 -6.08
N LEU A 352 3.98 -1.75 -6.85
CA LEU A 352 3.55 -3.14 -6.97
C LEU A 352 4.07 -3.70 -8.28
N LEU A 353 4.69 -4.88 -8.23
CA LEU A 353 5.12 -5.62 -9.42
C LEU A 353 3.88 -6.24 -10.09
N THR A 354 3.52 -5.76 -11.26
CA THR A 354 2.37 -6.28 -12.03
C THR A 354 2.78 -7.31 -13.07
N GLY A 355 4.04 -7.28 -13.49
CA GLY A 355 4.56 -8.23 -14.45
C GLY A 355 6.06 -8.08 -14.68
N VAL A 356 6.63 -9.05 -15.39
CA VAL A 356 8.03 -9.03 -15.81
C VAL A 356 8.10 -9.41 -17.29
N GLN A 357 8.72 -8.56 -18.08
CA GLN A 357 9.07 -8.90 -19.46
C GLN A 357 10.45 -9.56 -19.44
N THR A 358 10.54 -10.76 -19.97
CA THR A 358 11.78 -11.53 -19.98
C THR A 358 12.25 -11.70 -21.42
N THR A 359 13.52 -11.40 -21.65
CA THR A 359 14.22 -11.66 -22.90
C THR A 359 15.29 -12.71 -22.65
N LEU A 360 15.29 -13.77 -23.44
CA LEU A 360 16.27 -14.84 -23.36
C LEU A 360 16.78 -15.21 -24.76
N ARG A 361 18.07 -15.29 -24.90
CA ARG A 361 18.75 -15.76 -26.11
C ARG A 361 19.80 -16.79 -25.73
N SER A 362 19.78 -17.93 -26.39
CA SER A 362 20.80 -18.97 -26.19
C SER A 362 21.25 -19.58 -27.53
N GLY A 363 22.43 -20.16 -27.55
CA GLY A 363 23.05 -20.77 -28.74
C GLY A 363 23.88 -19.78 -29.58
N SER A 364 24.91 -20.30 -30.28
CA SER A 364 25.81 -19.48 -31.08
C SER A 364 25.32 -19.24 -32.52
N ASP A 365 24.38 -20.04 -33.02
CA ASP A 365 24.12 -20.18 -34.46
C ASP A 365 22.74 -19.64 -34.91
N GLY A 366 22.36 -18.46 -34.47
CA GLY A 366 21.17 -17.81 -35.02
C GLY A 366 20.38 -16.91 -34.07
N PRO A 367 19.47 -16.09 -34.59
CA PRO A 367 18.77 -15.06 -33.81
C PRO A 367 17.59 -15.62 -32.98
N SER A 368 17.76 -16.72 -32.28
CA SER A 368 16.67 -17.27 -31.42
C SER A 368 16.53 -16.44 -30.14
N ARG A 369 15.89 -15.29 -30.30
CA ARG A 369 15.49 -14.45 -29.16
C ARG A 369 14.07 -14.79 -28.77
N LEU A 370 13.89 -15.27 -27.56
CA LEU A 370 12.59 -15.49 -26.95
C LEU A 370 12.24 -14.31 -26.04
N GLN A 371 11.02 -13.84 -26.17
CA GLN A 371 10.45 -12.84 -25.29
C GLN A 371 9.13 -13.33 -24.73
N THR A 372 8.92 -13.13 -23.45
CA THR A 372 7.63 -13.42 -22.81
C THR A 372 7.32 -12.33 -21.81
N SER A 373 6.02 -12.13 -21.59
CA SER A 373 5.52 -11.26 -20.52
C SER A 373 4.82 -12.12 -19.47
N ILE A 374 5.34 -12.08 -18.27
CA ILE A 374 4.84 -12.85 -17.13
C ILE A 374 4.00 -11.93 -16.28
N ARG A 375 2.74 -12.25 -16.06
CA ARG A 375 1.89 -11.52 -15.13
C ARG A 375 2.12 -12.07 -13.72
N VAL A 376 2.33 -11.19 -12.74
CA VAL A 376 2.46 -11.54 -11.32
C VAL A 376 1.10 -11.36 -10.65
N VAL A 377 0.52 -12.45 -10.16
CA VAL A 377 -0.86 -12.48 -9.64
C VAL A 377 -0.96 -11.73 -8.32
N ASN A 378 -0.06 -12.00 -7.38
CA ASN A 378 -0.09 -11.43 -6.03
C ASN A 378 0.42 -9.99 -5.95
N GLN A 379 0.98 -9.45 -7.03
CA GLN A 379 1.50 -8.08 -7.13
C GLN A 379 2.32 -7.64 -5.91
N PRO A 380 3.42 -8.33 -5.59
CA PRO A 380 4.23 -8.01 -4.42
C PRO A 380 4.82 -6.60 -4.51
N GLU A 381 5.08 -6.01 -3.36
CA GLU A 381 5.73 -4.72 -3.27
C GLU A 381 7.20 -4.82 -3.71
N VAL A 382 7.66 -3.82 -4.46
CA VAL A 382 9.04 -3.71 -4.94
C VAL A 382 9.58 -2.30 -4.69
N SER A 383 10.90 -2.18 -4.70
CA SER A 383 11.56 -0.88 -4.60
C SER A 383 11.07 0.08 -5.69
N GLY A 384 11.01 1.34 -5.38
CA GLY A 384 10.67 2.42 -6.30
C GLY A 384 11.56 2.45 -7.56
N PRO A 385 11.30 3.38 -8.45
CA PRO A 385 12.05 3.52 -9.69
C PRO A 385 13.53 3.79 -9.44
#